data_8b3d056ee18b73342a679d122c1ceb6c
#
_entry.id   8b3d056ee18b73342a679d122c1ceb6c
#
_cell.length_a   1.000
_cell.length_b   1.000
_cell.length_c   1.000
_cell.angle_alpha   90.00
_cell.angle_beta   90.00
_cell.angle_gamma   90.00
#
_symmetry.space_group_name_H-M   'P 1'
#
loop_
_entity.id
_entity.type
_entity.pdbx_description
1 polymer ?
#
loop_
_entity_poly.entity_id
_entity_poly.type
_entity_poly.pdbx_seq_one_letter_code
_entity_poly.pdbx_strand_id
1 'polypeptide(L)'
;MEKTFDFLKNRTKVNFVATINGDRPSLRPFGDPVLFDGKIYVMTHAEKDVAKQIAANNHVCIVAYDGTDWIRINCDLIDDSDNLEAKKAMIAEFDWAEEAGYTLDAPNFKAYYMANADSTIRNEDGEVLVEEHF
;
A
#
# COMPACT_ATOMS: atom_id res chain seq x y z
N MET A 1 11.62 -4.97 5.99
CA MET A 1 10.85 -3.95 5.27
C MET A 1 11.48 -3.53 3.94
N GLU A 2 12.78 -3.44 3.89
CA GLU A 2 13.50 -2.96 2.68
C GLU A 2 13.24 -3.81 1.45
N LYS A 3 13.25 -5.13 1.59
CA LYS A 3 13.04 -6.05 0.45
C LYS A 3 11.59 -6.05 0.00
N THR A 4 10.66 -5.88 0.92
CA THR A 4 9.24 -5.70 0.61
C THR A 4 9.03 -4.43 -0.21
N PHE A 5 9.57 -3.31 0.25
CA PHE A 5 9.46 -2.04 -0.47
C PHE A 5 10.09 -2.12 -1.86
N ASP A 6 11.31 -2.67 -1.95
CA ASP A 6 12.01 -2.83 -3.23
C ASP A 6 11.19 -3.66 -4.22
N PHE A 7 10.60 -4.75 -3.76
CA PHE A 7 9.77 -5.60 -4.61
C PHE A 7 8.59 -4.82 -5.19
N LEU A 8 7.85 -4.12 -4.35
CA LEU A 8 6.67 -3.35 -4.76
C LEU A 8 7.03 -2.16 -5.66
N LYS A 9 8.14 -1.48 -5.36
CA LYS A 9 8.52 -0.25 -6.05
C LYS A 9 9.26 -0.51 -7.36
N ASN A 10 10.18 -1.45 -7.35
CA ASN A 10 11.14 -1.62 -8.45
C ASN A 10 10.92 -2.88 -9.29
N ARG A 11 10.29 -3.91 -8.74
CA ARG A 11 10.13 -5.20 -9.43
C ARG A 11 8.75 -5.39 -10.03
N THR A 12 7.75 -4.64 -9.56
CA THR A 12 6.38 -4.75 -10.09
C THR A 12 5.85 -3.38 -10.52
N LYS A 13 4.92 -3.39 -11.48
CA LYS A 13 4.27 -2.18 -12.00
C LYS A 13 2.94 -1.91 -11.33
N VAL A 14 2.30 -2.96 -10.83
CA VAL A 14 1.00 -2.85 -10.19
C VAL A 14 0.93 -3.83 -9.04
N ASN A 15 0.35 -3.41 -7.94
CA ASN A 15 -0.01 -4.29 -6.85
C ASN A 15 -1.53 -4.25 -6.64
N PHE A 16 -2.04 -5.25 -5.95
CA PHE A 16 -3.47 -5.41 -5.70
C PHE A 16 -3.68 -5.48 -4.20
N VAL A 17 -4.69 -4.76 -3.71
CA VAL A 17 -5.06 -4.82 -2.30
C VAL A 17 -6.43 -5.44 -2.14
N ALA A 18 -6.50 -6.43 -1.27
CA ALA A 18 -7.76 -7.02 -0.80
C ALA A 18 -8.13 -6.37 0.53
N THR A 19 -9.38 -5.97 0.64
CA THR A 19 -9.98 -5.41 1.86
C THR A 19 -11.19 -6.24 2.27
N ILE A 20 -11.64 -6.04 3.49
CA ILE A 20 -12.84 -6.66 4.01
C ILE A 20 -14.01 -5.71 3.76
N ASN A 21 -15.05 -6.22 3.08
CA ASN A 21 -16.27 -5.48 2.80
C ASN A 21 -17.45 -6.24 3.41
N GLY A 22 -17.73 -5.99 4.70
CA GLY A 22 -18.70 -6.78 5.46
C GLY A 22 -18.24 -8.22 5.62
N ASP A 23 -18.94 -9.15 5.01
CA ASP A 23 -18.62 -10.59 4.99
C ASP A 23 -17.94 -11.04 3.70
N ARG A 24 -17.55 -10.10 2.82
CA ARG A 24 -16.94 -10.39 1.53
C ARG A 24 -15.57 -9.77 1.39
N PRO A 25 -14.64 -10.41 0.67
CA PRO A 25 -13.42 -9.75 0.24
C PRO A 25 -13.71 -8.82 -0.94
N SER A 26 -12.96 -7.73 -1.03
CA SER A 26 -12.95 -6.85 -2.21
C SER A 26 -11.51 -6.67 -2.66
N LEU A 27 -11.26 -6.67 -3.97
CA LEU A 27 -9.93 -6.62 -4.55
C LEU A 27 -9.87 -5.58 -5.67
N ARG A 28 -8.81 -4.80 -5.72
CA ARG A 28 -8.57 -3.81 -6.78
C ARG A 28 -7.08 -3.51 -6.90
N PRO A 29 -6.66 -2.98 -8.07
CA PRO A 29 -5.32 -2.41 -8.17
C PRO A 29 -5.15 -1.27 -7.18
N PHE A 30 -3.93 -1.12 -6.64
CA PHE A 30 -3.63 -0.06 -5.69
C PHE A 30 -2.39 0.71 -6.13
N GLY A 31 -2.20 1.91 -5.58
CA GLY A 31 -1.13 2.80 -6.00
C GLY A 31 0.26 2.38 -5.53
N ASP A 32 1.27 3.06 -6.09
CA ASP A 32 2.66 2.80 -5.77
C ASP A 32 2.99 3.18 -4.31
N PRO A 33 3.85 2.40 -3.67
CA PRO A 33 4.29 2.70 -2.30
C PRO A 33 5.34 3.82 -2.26
N VAL A 34 5.36 4.52 -1.14
CA VAL A 34 6.37 5.53 -0.82
C VAL A 34 7.01 5.20 0.52
N LEU A 35 8.33 5.27 0.58
CA LEU A 35 9.05 5.08 1.83
C LEU A 35 9.29 6.43 2.49
N PHE A 36 8.78 6.60 3.70
CA PHE A 36 8.95 7.83 4.48
C PHE A 36 9.01 7.49 5.97
N ASP A 37 9.99 8.07 6.67
CA ASP A 37 10.16 7.93 8.12
C ASP A 37 10.13 6.46 8.58
N GLY A 38 10.80 5.58 7.83
CA GLY A 38 10.89 4.16 8.14
C GLY A 38 9.58 3.38 7.99
N LYS A 39 8.62 3.91 7.22
CA LYS A 39 7.32 3.29 6.98
C LYS A 39 6.99 3.26 5.50
N ILE A 40 6.24 2.25 5.08
CA ILE A 40 5.73 2.16 3.70
C ILE A 40 4.35 2.77 3.66
N TYR A 41 4.20 3.85 2.90
CA TYR A 41 2.95 4.59 2.73
C TYR A 41 2.31 4.26 1.40
N VAL A 42 0.97 4.31 1.42
CA VAL A 42 0.11 4.25 0.24
C VAL A 42 -0.97 5.31 0.37
N MET A 43 -1.56 5.73 -0.74
CA MET A 43 -2.56 6.80 -0.73
C MET A 43 -3.76 6.48 -1.60
N THR A 44 -4.89 7.08 -1.25
CA THR A 44 -6.13 7.01 -2.01
C THR A 44 -7.00 8.23 -1.69
N HIS A 45 -8.14 8.33 -2.35
CA HIS A 45 -9.13 9.36 -2.07
C HIS A 45 -10.21 8.82 -1.14
N ALA A 46 -10.67 9.66 -0.20
CA ALA A 46 -11.62 9.27 0.84
C ALA A 46 -12.97 8.76 0.32
N GLU A 47 -13.39 9.22 -0.86
CA GLU A 47 -14.67 8.83 -1.47
C GLU A 47 -14.65 7.45 -2.13
N LYS A 48 -13.47 6.85 -2.32
CA LYS A 48 -13.36 5.52 -2.91
C LYS A 48 -13.78 4.43 -1.93
N ASP A 49 -14.35 3.36 -2.45
CA ASP A 49 -14.79 2.22 -1.64
C ASP A 49 -13.65 1.62 -0.81
N VAL A 50 -12.43 1.58 -1.35
CA VAL A 50 -11.26 1.08 -0.63
C VAL A 50 -11.02 1.88 0.66
N ALA A 51 -11.13 3.20 0.62
CA ALA A 51 -10.96 4.05 1.79
C ALA A 51 -12.04 3.79 2.85
N LYS A 52 -13.29 3.64 2.41
CA LYS A 52 -14.42 3.33 3.31
C LYS A 52 -14.26 1.96 3.96
N GLN A 53 -13.79 0.99 3.21
CA GLN A 53 -13.55 -0.37 3.72
C GLN A 53 -12.40 -0.40 4.71
N ILE A 54 -11.30 0.31 4.45
CA ILE A 54 -10.18 0.43 5.39
C ILE A 54 -10.63 1.13 6.67
N ALA A 55 -11.47 2.16 6.58
CA ALA A 55 -12.00 2.84 7.76
C ALA A 55 -12.83 1.92 8.65
N ALA A 56 -13.59 0.99 8.04
CA ALA A 56 -14.40 0.02 8.78
C ALA A 56 -13.58 -1.16 9.32
N ASN A 57 -12.57 -1.61 8.56
CA ASN A 57 -11.67 -2.69 8.93
C ASN A 57 -10.35 -2.51 8.19
N ASN A 58 -9.29 -2.22 8.92
CA ASN A 58 -8.00 -1.88 8.33
C ASN A 58 -7.10 -3.07 8.03
N HIS A 59 -7.56 -4.30 8.23
CA HIS A 59 -6.82 -5.50 7.84
C HIS A 59 -6.87 -5.67 6.33
N VAL A 60 -5.70 -5.76 5.71
CA VAL A 60 -5.59 -5.88 4.24
C VAL A 60 -4.60 -6.98 3.86
N CYS A 61 -4.72 -7.43 2.63
CA CYS A 61 -3.75 -8.32 2.00
C CYS A 61 -3.33 -7.71 0.66
N ILE A 62 -2.03 -7.56 0.46
CA ILE A 62 -1.46 -6.99 -0.75
C ILE A 62 -0.68 -8.07 -1.49
N VAL A 63 -0.87 -8.16 -2.81
CA VAL A 63 -0.18 -9.10 -3.69
C VAL A 63 0.36 -8.37 -4.90
N ALA A 64 1.55 -8.75 -5.33
CA ALA A 64 2.14 -8.32 -6.60
C ALA A 64 2.96 -9.45 -7.20
N TYR A 65 3.14 -9.44 -8.52
CA TYR A 65 3.85 -10.48 -9.26
C TYR A 65 4.74 -9.82 -10.30
N ASP A 66 6.02 -10.20 -10.35
CA ASP A 66 6.98 -9.61 -11.28
C ASP A 66 7.23 -10.44 -12.55
N GLY A 67 6.46 -11.50 -12.74
CA GLY A 67 6.62 -12.45 -13.84
C GLY A 67 7.41 -13.70 -13.47
N THR A 68 8.05 -13.72 -12.31
CA THR A 68 8.86 -14.83 -11.81
C THR A 68 8.54 -15.13 -10.36
N ASP A 69 8.60 -14.11 -9.51
CA ASP A 69 8.34 -14.19 -8.07
C ASP A 69 7.10 -13.39 -7.72
N TRP A 70 6.51 -13.67 -6.56
CA TRP A 70 5.35 -12.94 -6.09
C TRP A 70 5.46 -12.66 -4.60
N ILE A 71 4.84 -11.56 -4.19
CA ILE A 71 4.81 -11.12 -2.81
C ILE A 71 3.39 -11.18 -2.26
N ARG A 72 3.26 -11.56 -0.99
CA ARG A 72 2.04 -11.38 -0.21
C ARG A 72 2.38 -10.64 1.06
N ILE A 73 1.63 -9.60 1.36
CA ILE A 73 1.77 -8.81 2.58
C ILE A 73 0.42 -8.79 3.28
N ASN A 74 0.35 -9.40 4.45
CA ASN A 74 -0.79 -9.24 5.34
C ASN A 74 -0.42 -8.16 6.34
N CYS A 75 -1.18 -7.08 6.40
CA CYS A 75 -0.86 -5.96 7.27
C CYS A 75 -2.12 -5.19 7.68
N ASP A 76 -1.91 -4.25 8.58
CA ASP A 76 -2.89 -3.23 8.90
C ASP A 76 -2.50 -1.93 8.20
N LEU A 77 -3.46 -1.26 7.59
CA LEU A 77 -3.24 0.09 7.05
C LEU A 77 -3.68 1.12 8.09
N ILE A 78 -2.71 1.86 8.60
CA ILE A 78 -2.94 2.87 9.63
C ILE A 78 -3.17 4.22 8.95
N ASP A 79 -4.31 4.84 9.23
CA ASP A 79 -4.63 6.17 8.72
C ASP A 79 -3.73 7.21 9.39
N ASP A 80 -2.90 7.85 8.59
CA ASP A 80 -1.96 8.90 9.00
C ASP A 80 -2.19 10.18 8.18
N SER A 81 -3.44 10.42 7.81
CA SER A 81 -3.83 11.49 6.88
C SER A 81 -3.61 12.90 7.44
N ASP A 82 -3.36 13.04 8.74
CA ASP A 82 -3.01 14.31 9.36
C ASP A 82 -1.51 14.60 9.31
N ASN A 83 -0.70 13.65 8.84
CA ASN A 83 0.76 13.81 8.74
C ASN A 83 1.13 14.55 7.45
N LEU A 84 1.29 15.87 7.55
CA LEU A 84 1.60 16.72 6.39
C LEU A 84 2.97 16.42 5.78
N GLU A 85 3.95 16.06 6.59
CA GLU A 85 5.30 15.72 6.10
C GLU A 85 5.28 14.44 5.27
N ALA A 86 4.52 13.43 5.69
CA ALA A 86 4.32 12.22 4.91
C ALA A 86 3.63 12.55 3.57
N LYS A 87 2.57 13.37 3.60
CA LYS A 87 1.87 13.78 2.39
C LYS A 87 2.78 14.56 1.43
N LYS A 88 3.64 15.45 1.94
CA LYS A 88 4.63 16.15 1.12
C LYS A 88 5.57 15.17 0.42
N ALA A 89 6.07 14.18 1.14
CA ALA A 89 6.95 13.16 0.57
C ALA A 89 6.24 12.35 -0.52
N MET A 90 4.98 12.01 -0.33
CA MET A 90 4.17 11.26 -1.29
C MET A 90 3.91 12.07 -2.57
N ILE A 91 3.59 13.35 -2.43
CA ILE A 91 3.39 14.25 -3.58
C ILE A 91 4.70 14.43 -4.36
N ALA A 92 5.82 14.59 -3.66
CA ALA A 92 7.13 14.79 -4.30
C ALA A 92 7.60 13.55 -5.08
N GLU A 93 7.15 12.36 -4.70
CA GLU A 93 7.55 11.11 -5.36
C GLU A 93 6.94 10.96 -6.75
N PHE A 94 5.74 11.53 -6.97
CA PHE A 94 4.99 11.32 -8.21
C PHE A 94 4.67 12.65 -8.88
N ASP A 95 5.13 12.85 -10.11
CA ASP A 95 4.86 14.05 -10.90
C ASP A 95 3.38 14.19 -11.31
N TRP A 96 2.61 13.10 -11.27
CA TRP A 96 1.18 13.10 -11.56
C TRP A 96 0.29 13.38 -10.35
N ALA A 97 0.87 13.44 -9.12
CA ALA A 97 0.08 13.44 -7.88
C ALA A 97 -0.87 14.64 -7.79
N GLU A 98 -0.40 15.84 -8.07
CA GLU A 98 -1.21 17.05 -7.97
C GLU A 98 -2.38 17.05 -8.98
N GLU A 99 -2.13 16.64 -10.21
CA GLU A 99 -3.18 16.50 -11.22
C GLU A 99 -4.23 15.46 -10.84
N ALA A 100 -3.82 14.42 -10.12
CA ALA A 100 -4.73 13.39 -9.62
C ALA A 100 -5.50 13.83 -8.36
N GLY A 101 -5.29 15.06 -7.89
CA GLY A 101 -6.01 15.61 -6.74
C GLY A 101 -5.32 15.37 -5.40
N TYR A 102 -4.06 14.90 -5.39
CA TYR A 102 -3.29 14.73 -4.16
C TYR A 102 -2.51 16.01 -3.87
N THR A 103 -3.17 16.93 -3.17
CA THR A 103 -2.57 18.19 -2.70
C THR A 103 -2.67 18.29 -1.18
N LEU A 104 -1.84 19.12 -0.56
CA LEU A 104 -1.82 19.22 0.91
C LEU A 104 -3.12 19.75 1.50
N ASP A 105 -3.85 20.57 0.75
CA ASP A 105 -5.14 21.14 1.17
C ASP A 105 -6.34 20.30 0.76
N ALA A 106 -6.15 19.20 0.04
CA ALA A 106 -7.24 18.32 -0.38
C ALA A 106 -7.79 17.54 0.82
N PRO A 107 -9.05 17.75 1.21
CA PRO A 107 -9.63 17.07 2.39
C PRO A 107 -9.83 15.58 2.19
N ASN A 108 -9.84 15.11 0.94
CA ASN A 108 -10.04 13.71 0.59
C ASN A 108 -8.75 12.92 0.38
N PHE A 109 -7.58 13.54 0.60
CA PHE A 109 -6.28 12.85 0.50
C PHE A 109 -6.11 11.95 1.73
N LYS A 110 -6.23 10.64 1.54
CA LYS A 110 -5.97 9.64 2.56
C LYS A 110 -4.58 9.06 2.40
N ALA A 111 -3.80 9.11 3.47
CA ALA A 111 -2.46 8.52 3.57
C ALA A 111 -2.48 7.43 4.64
N TYR A 112 -1.98 6.24 4.28
CA TYR A 112 -1.88 5.10 5.20
C TYR A 112 -0.46 4.58 5.23
N TYR A 113 -0.02 4.04 6.37
CA TYR A 113 1.21 3.26 6.39
C TYR A 113 0.94 1.82 6.82
N MET A 114 1.78 0.91 6.36
CA MET A 114 1.70 -0.50 6.70
C MET A 114 2.25 -0.75 8.10
N ALA A 115 1.47 -1.42 8.93
CA ALA A 115 1.87 -1.83 10.27
C ALA A 115 1.50 -3.30 10.50
N ASN A 116 2.13 -3.93 11.49
CA ASN A 116 1.88 -5.33 11.82
C ASN A 116 1.96 -6.22 10.58
N ALA A 117 2.95 -5.97 9.74
CA ALA A 117 3.07 -6.58 8.43
C ALA A 117 3.83 -7.91 8.49
N ASP A 118 3.24 -8.92 7.86
CA ASP A 118 3.88 -10.19 7.53
C ASP A 118 4.04 -10.24 6.02
N SER A 119 5.27 -10.16 5.54
CA SER A 119 5.60 -10.09 4.12
C SER A 119 6.39 -11.32 3.70
N THR A 120 5.99 -11.98 2.62
CA THR A 120 6.67 -13.14 2.07
C THR A 120 6.83 -12.98 0.57
N ILE A 121 8.04 -13.20 0.07
CA ILE A 121 8.32 -13.30 -1.37
C ILE A 121 8.59 -14.77 -1.66
N ARG A 122 7.91 -15.31 -2.66
CA ARG A 122 8.00 -16.71 -3.09
C ARG A 122 8.31 -16.80 -4.57
N ASN A 123 8.99 -17.88 -4.96
CA ASN A 123 9.17 -18.20 -6.37
C ASN A 123 7.98 -19.01 -6.91
N GLU A 124 8.05 -19.41 -8.16
CA GLU A 124 6.98 -20.18 -8.84
C GLU A 124 6.75 -21.56 -8.22
N ASP A 125 7.76 -22.16 -7.58
CA ASP A 125 7.65 -23.43 -6.89
C ASP A 125 7.06 -23.30 -5.48
N GLY A 126 6.76 -22.08 -5.05
CA GLY A 126 6.22 -21.81 -3.73
C GLY A 126 7.26 -21.72 -2.62
N GLU A 127 8.55 -21.75 -2.97
CA GLU A 127 9.63 -21.62 -1.99
C GLU A 127 9.70 -20.18 -1.46
N VAL A 128 9.84 -20.02 -0.16
CA VAL A 128 10.01 -18.71 0.49
C VAL A 128 11.43 -18.24 0.25
N LEU A 129 11.56 -17.12 -0.47
CA LEU A 129 12.84 -16.47 -0.75
C LEU A 129 13.18 -15.41 0.28
N VAL A 130 12.17 -14.67 0.73
CA VAL A 130 12.29 -13.58 1.70
C VAL A 130 11.10 -13.59 2.63
N GLU A 131 11.35 -13.31 3.89
CA GLU A 131 10.32 -13.13 4.90
C GLU A 131 10.69 -11.91 5.74
N GLU A 132 9.77 -10.95 5.84
CA GLU A 132 9.97 -9.73 6.63
C GLU A 132 8.75 -9.45 7.51
N HIS A 133 9.00 -8.92 8.70
CA HIS A 133 7.97 -8.51 9.65
C HIS A 133 8.27 -7.07 10.09
N PHE A 134 7.26 -6.23 10.01
CA PHE A 134 7.45 -4.83 10.39
C PHE A 134 6.16 -4.14 10.77
#